data_f302fd9974a76ab3315695bc8f1b559f
#
_entry.id   f302fd9974a76ab3315695bc8f1b559f
#
_cell.length_a   1.000
_cell.length_b   1.000
_cell.length_c   1.000
_cell.angle_alpha   90.00
_cell.angle_beta   90.00
_cell.angle_gamma   90.00
#
_symmetry.space_group_name_H-M   'P 1'
#
loop_
_entity.id
_entity.type
_entity.pdbx_description
1 polymer ?
#
loop_
_entity_poly.entity_id
_entity_poly.type
_entity_poly.pdbx_seq_one_letter_code
_entity_poly.pdbx_strand_id
1 'polypeptide(L)'
;MDFVVGTAGHIDHGKTALVKALTGVDTDRWEEEKRRGITIDLGFAPLPLPGGIKASVVDVPGHEGFVKNMLAGATGIDVALLVIAADEGIMPQTEEHLAIVELLGIRRGTPVLTKRDLVDDDWLALVRTEVVQRLSRSRVQWSDPVAVSALKSEGLEDLKKKLVEVVEGLEERRVDDLFRLPIDRVFALPGAGTVVTGSTWSGKVSAGDNVRLLPLNREVRVRSIQVHSQEAAQAGPGRRTALALVGVDKEELERGHVAVTGPGWAAT
;
A
#
# COMPACT_ATOMS: atom_id res chain seq x y z
N MET A 1 13.37 10.25 -1.27
CA MET A 1 12.98 8.96 -0.66
C MET A 1 11.62 8.58 -1.20
N ASP A 2 11.45 7.34 -1.66
CA ASP A 2 10.16 6.82 -2.11
C ASP A 2 9.72 5.72 -1.12
N PHE A 3 8.43 5.67 -0.74
CA PHE A 3 7.91 4.68 0.20
C PHE A 3 6.46 4.32 -0.10
N VAL A 4 5.98 3.26 0.53
CA VAL A 4 4.64 2.73 0.34
C VAL A 4 3.82 2.87 1.62
N VAL A 5 2.67 3.51 1.50
CA VAL A 5 1.68 3.65 2.58
C VAL A 5 0.53 2.67 2.32
N GLY A 6 0.17 1.87 3.31
CA GLY A 6 -0.99 0.97 3.21
C GLY A 6 -2.11 1.37 4.14
N THR A 7 -3.36 1.40 3.65
CA THR A 7 -4.52 1.57 4.52
C THR A 7 -4.82 0.26 5.27
N ALA A 8 -5.36 0.38 6.47
CA ALA A 8 -5.86 -0.72 7.30
C ALA A 8 -7.07 -0.22 8.10
N GLY A 9 -7.98 -1.08 8.50
CA GLY A 9 -9.13 -0.69 9.29
C GLY A 9 -10.45 -1.29 8.80
N HIS A 10 -11.50 -1.12 9.59
CA HIS A 10 -12.81 -1.72 9.38
C HIS A 10 -13.45 -1.30 8.05
N ILE A 11 -14.39 -2.12 7.55
CA ILE A 11 -15.27 -1.74 6.45
C ILE A 11 -16.01 -0.43 6.82
N ASP A 12 -16.34 0.39 5.85
CA ASP A 12 -17.07 1.67 5.99
C ASP A 12 -16.41 2.74 6.90
N HIS A 13 -15.20 2.48 7.40
CA HIS A 13 -14.39 3.49 8.11
C HIS A 13 -13.76 4.55 7.18
N GLY A 14 -14.06 4.51 5.88
CA GLY A 14 -13.71 5.56 4.93
C GLY A 14 -12.27 5.49 4.38
N LYS A 15 -11.66 4.28 4.30
CA LYS A 15 -10.31 4.10 3.73
C LYS A 15 -10.20 4.67 2.32
N THR A 16 -11.05 4.20 1.40
CA THR A 16 -11.07 4.65 0.00
C THR A 16 -11.41 6.14 -0.14
N ALA A 17 -12.35 6.64 0.67
CA ALA A 17 -12.67 8.06 0.70
C ALA A 17 -11.48 8.92 1.16
N LEU A 18 -10.74 8.44 2.17
CA LEU A 18 -9.52 9.09 2.64
C LEU A 18 -8.44 9.11 1.55
N VAL A 19 -8.20 7.97 0.88
CA VAL A 19 -7.23 7.89 -0.22
C VAL A 19 -7.61 8.84 -1.34
N LYS A 20 -8.88 8.88 -1.73
CA LYS A 20 -9.39 9.81 -2.76
C LYS A 20 -9.19 11.27 -2.35
N ALA A 21 -9.48 11.62 -1.09
CA ALA A 21 -9.29 12.99 -0.59
C ALA A 21 -7.81 13.40 -0.54
N LEU A 22 -6.89 12.48 -0.20
CA LEU A 22 -5.45 12.74 -0.14
C LEU A 22 -4.80 12.85 -1.52
N THR A 23 -5.25 12.04 -2.48
CA THR A 23 -4.55 11.83 -3.77
C THR A 23 -5.29 12.40 -4.98
N GLY A 24 -6.58 12.65 -4.85
CA GLY A 24 -7.47 12.99 -5.98
C GLY A 24 -7.85 11.77 -6.86
N VAL A 25 -7.35 10.58 -6.55
CA VAL A 25 -7.57 9.35 -7.34
C VAL A 25 -8.61 8.48 -6.67
N ASP A 26 -9.64 8.09 -7.40
CA ASP A 26 -10.61 7.10 -6.97
C ASP A 26 -10.03 5.70 -7.18
N THR A 27 -9.79 4.97 -6.08
CA THR A 27 -9.19 3.64 -6.10
C THR A 27 -10.18 2.53 -6.39
N ASP A 28 -11.48 2.77 -6.22
CA ASP A 28 -12.54 1.83 -6.60
C ASP A 28 -12.73 1.85 -8.12
N ARG A 29 -12.25 0.80 -8.79
CA ARG A 29 -12.21 0.71 -10.26
C ARG A 29 -13.35 -0.09 -10.84
N TRP A 30 -13.88 -1.06 -10.08
CA TRP A 30 -14.91 -1.96 -10.53
C TRP A 30 -16.31 -1.36 -10.32
N GLU A 31 -17.18 -1.50 -11.28
CA GLU A 31 -18.59 -1.09 -11.11
C GLU A 31 -19.25 -1.78 -9.91
N GLU A 32 -18.80 -2.99 -9.60
CA GLU A 32 -19.28 -3.75 -8.45
C GLU A 32 -18.86 -3.13 -7.13
N GLU A 33 -17.63 -2.61 -7.01
CA GLU A 33 -17.15 -1.86 -5.84
C GLU A 33 -18.00 -0.60 -5.63
N LYS A 34 -18.22 0.16 -6.69
CA LYS A 34 -19.05 1.37 -6.65
C LYS A 34 -20.52 1.09 -6.31
N ARG A 35 -21.07 -0.01 -6.83
CA ARG A 35 -22.45 -0.42 -6.55
C ARG A 35 -22.64 -0.91 -5.12
N ARG A 36 -21.66 -1.63 -4.57
CA ARG A 36 -21.70 -2.19 -3.20
C ARG A 36 -21.17 -1.24 -2.15
N GLY A 37 -20.42 -0.20 -2.54
CA GLY A 37 -19.73 0.71 -1.63
C GLY A 37 -18.57 0.06 -0.86
N ILE A 38 -18.04 -1.08 -1.35
CA ILE A 38 -16.95 -1.82 -0.70
C ILE A 38 -15.81 -2.06 -1.68
N THR A 39 -14.58 -1.85 -1.24
CA THR A 39 -13.38 -2.19 -2.00
C THR A 39 -13.18 -3.71 -2.00
N ILE A 40 -13.03 -4.30 -3.19
CA ILE A 40 -12.88 -5.75 -3.40
C ILE A 40 -11.41 -6.10 -3.68
N ASP A 41 -10.76 -5.31 -4.53
CA ASP A 41 -9.35 -5.51 -4.91
C ASP A 41 -8.49 -4.34 -4.41
N LEU A 42 -7.18 -4.50 -4.52
CA LEU A 42 -6.22 -3.47 -4.13
C LEU A 42 -6.37 -2.21 -4.99
N GLY A 43 -6.49 -1.07 -4.34
CA GLY A 43 -6.40 0.24 -4.97
C GLY A 43 -4.97 0.79 -4.91
N PHE A 44 -4.57 1.59 -5.89
CA PHE A 44 -3.24 2.20 -5.89
C PHE A 44 -3.33 3.64 -6.36
N ALA A 45 -2.69 4.55 -5.63
CA ALA A 45 -2.62 5.96 -5.98
C ALA A 45 -1.24 6.55 -5.63
N PRO A 46 -0.70 7.47 -6.44
CA PRO A 46 0.46 8.26 -6.04
C PRO A 46 0.04 9.32 -5.03
N LEU A 47 0.84 9.52 -3.99
CA LEU A 47 0.62 10.56 -2.98
C LEU A 47 1.83 11.49 -2.94
N PRO A 48 1.76 12.68 -3.54
CA PRO A 48 2.79 13.70 -3.37
C PRO A 48 2.70 14.29 -1.96
N LEU A 49 3.83 14.33 -1.27
CA LEU A 49 3.94 14.87 0.07
C LEU A 49 4.78 16.15 0.08
N PRO A 50 4.68 16.98 1.14
CA PRO A 50 5.54 18.14 1.33
C PRO A 50 7.04 17.77 1.26
N GLY A 51 7.89 18.70 0.84
CA GLY A 51 9.33 18.47 0.72
C GLY A 51 9.75 17.64 -0.51
N GLY A 52 8.84 17.39 -1.47
CA GLY A 52 9.16 16.60 -2.68
C GLY A 52 9.23 15.09 -2.43
N ILE A 53 8.80 14.64 -1.27
CA ILE A 53 8.70 13.22 -0.93
C ILE A 53 7.56 12.60 -1.71
N LYS A 54 7.78 11.41 -2.28
CA LYS A 54 6.77 10.68 -3.05
C LYS A 54 6.38 9.41 -2.32
N ALA A 55 5.08 9.20 -2.14
CA ALA A 55 4.53 7.96 -1.63
C ALA A 55 3.66 7.26 -2.68
N SER A 56 3.60 5.93 -2.60
CA SER A 56 2.56 5.13 -3.24
C SER A 56 1.58 4.68 -2.18
N VAL A 57 0.31 4.96 -2.37
CA VAL A 57 -0.74 4.46 -1.46
C VAL A 57 -1.27 3.14 -2.00
N VAL A 58 -1.36 2.14 -1.12
CA VAL A 58 -2.07 0.89 -1.34
C VAL A 58 -3.35 0.93 -0.51
N ASP A 59 -4.47 1.03 -1.19
CA ASP A 59 -5.78 0.97 -0.57
C ASP A 59 -6.23 -0.48 -0.50
N VAL A 60 -6.41 -0.99 0.73
CA VAL A 60 -6.73 -2.39 0.94
C VAL A 60 -8.23 -2.57 1.25
N PRO A 61 -8.84 -3.68 0.79
CA PRO A 61 -10.21 -4.00 1.17
C PRO A 61 -10.35 -4.17 2.68
N GLY A 62 -11.48 -3.70 3.23
CA GLY A 62 -11.76 -3.77 4.67
C GLY A 62 -12.44 -5.07 5.10
N HIS A 63 -13.03 -5.81 4.16
CA HIS A 63 -13.86 -6.98 4.47
C HIS A 63 -13.02 -8.25 4.65
N GLU A 64 -13.34 -9.05 5.67
CA GLU A 64 -12.65 -10.33 6.00
C GLU A 64 -12.51 -11.29 4.81
N GLY A 65 -13.52 -11.35 3.92
CA GLY A 65 -13.49 -12.16 2.72
C GLY A 65 -12.38 -11.82 1.73
N PHE A 66 -11.72 -10.66 1.89
CA PHE A 66 -10.66 -10.17 1.00
C PHE A 66 -9.27 -10.08 1.65
N VAL A 67 -9.10 -10.70 2.82
CA VAL A 67 -7.79 -10.73 3.54
C VAL A 67 -6.66 -11.26 2.66
N LYS A 68 -6.92 -12.24 1.79
CA LYS A 68 -5.90 -12.72 0.82
C LYS A 68 -5.45 -11.62 -0.15
N ASN A 69 -6.38 -10.77 -0.60
CA ASN A 69 -6.06 -9.63 -1.45
C ASN A 69 -5.25 -8.59 -0.68
N MET A 70 -5.63 -8.33 0.57
CA MET A 70 -4.88 -7.46 1.48
C MET A 70 -3.45 -7.95 1.67
N LEU A 71 -3.23 -9.22 2.01
CA LEU A 71 -1.89 -9.78 2.23
C LEU A 71 -0.99 -9.64 1.01
N ALA A 72 -1.51 -9.88 -0.19
CA ALA A 72 -0.73 -9.74 -1.42
C ALA A 72 -0.29 -8.30 -1.70
N GLY A 73 -1.11 -7.30 -1.33
CA GLY A 73 -0.78 -5.88 -1.48
C GLY A 73 0.05 -5.32 -0.36
N ALA A 74 -0.05 -5.91 0.82
CA ALA A 74 0.64 -5.45 2.01
C ALA A 74 2.15 -5.80 2.03
N THR A 75 2.57 -6.73 1.14
CA THR A 75 4.00 -6.97 0.92
C THR A 75 4.65 -5.73 0.31
N GLY A 76 5.47 -5.05 1.09
CA GLY A 76 6.16 -3.84 0.64
C GLY A 76 5.61 -2.53 1.20
N ILE A 77 4.64 -2.56 2.09
CA ILE A 77 4.19 -1.39 2.86
C ILE A 77 5.26 -1.00 3.89
N ASP A 78 5.59 0.29 3.94
CA ASP A 78 6.54 0.88 4.88
C ASP A 78 5.83 1.48 6.09
N VAL A 79 4.68 2.11 5.85
CA VAL A 79 3.87 2.83 6.84
C VAL A 79 2.42 2.41 6.76
N ALA A 80 1.82 2.05 7.89
CA ALA A 80 0.39 1.76 7.95
C ALA A 80 -0.43 3.01 8.29
N LEU A 81 -1.52 3.25 7.56
CA LEU A 81 -2.61 4.14 7.95
C LEU A 81 -3.72 3.30 8.57
N LEU A 82 -3.83 3.31 9.89
CA LEU A 82 -4.93 2.65 10.57
C LEU A 82 -6.14 3.58 10.62
N VAL A 83 -7.10 3.31 9.76
CA VAL A 83 -8.29 4.16 9.54
C VAL A 83 -9.41 3.70 10.46
N ILE A 84 -9.86 4.61 11.31
CA ILE A 84 -10.90 4.38 12.32
C ILE A 84 -11.92 5.51 12.18
N ALA A 85 -13.19 5.16 12.03
CA ALA A 85 -14.25 6.17 12.00
C ALA A 85 -14.48 6.73 13.41
N ALA A 86 -14.46 8.04 13.57
CA ALA A 86 -14.56 8.69 14.87
C ALA A 86 -15.92 8.48 15.55
N ASP A 87 -16.97 8.24 14.77
CA ASP A 87 -18.33 7.95 15.26
C ASP A 87 -18.49 6.52 15.79
N GLU A 88 -17.61 5.58 15.36
CA GLU A 88 -17.72 4.14 15.69
C GLU A 88 -16.58 3.65 16.60
N GLY A 89 -15.39 4.27 16.55
CA GLY A 89 -14.23 3.83 17.31
C GLY A 89 -13.59 2.54 16.77
N ILE A 90 -12.95 1.77 17.65
CA ILE A 90 -12.27 0.51 17.27
C ILE A 90 -13.31 -0.60 17.08
N MET A 91 -13.31 -1.20 15.90
CA MET A 91 -14.22 -2.25 15.48
C MET A 91 -13.47 -3.59 15.28
N PRO A 92 -14.18 -4.76 15.24
CA PRO A 92 -13.52 -6.06 15.15
C PRO A 92 -12.49 -6.18 14.01
N GLN A 93 -12.83 -5.72 12.80
CA GLN A 93 -11.88 -5.76 11.66
C GLN A 93 -10.71 -4.78 11.84
N THR A 94 -10.83 -3.75 12.68
CA THR A 94 -9.69 -2.89 13.04
C THR A 94 -8.63 -3.71 13.78
N GLU A 95 -9.06 -4.58 14.71
CA GLU A 95 -8.18 -5.49 15.44
C GLU A 95 -7.54 -6.54 14.54
N GLU A 96 -8.30 -7.13 13.62
CA GLU A 96 -7.80 -8.09 12.64
C GLU A 96 -6.73 -7.43 11.75
N HIS A 97 -7.02 -6.25 11.23
CA HIS A 97 -6.07 -5.50 10.39
C HIS A 97 -4.81 -5.08 11.16
N LEU A 98 -4.95 -4.71 12.45
CA LEU A 98 -3.82 -4.42 13.32
C LEU A 98 -2.92 -5.66 13.49
N ALA A 99 -3.50 -6.84 13.73
CA ALA A 99 -2.75 -8.08 13.81
C ALA A 99 -2.04 -8.42 12.49
N ILE A 100 -2.67 -8.17 11.34
CA ILE A 100 -2.05 -8.38 10.02
C ILE A 100 -0.87 -7.41 9.82
N VAL A 101 -1.03 -6.14 10.17
CA VAL A 101 0.04 -5.12 10.08
C VAL A 101 1.26 -5.56 10.92
N GLU A 102 1.03 -6.08 12.12
CA GLU A 102 2.09 -6.60 12.99
C GLU A 102 2.76 -7.86 12.42
N LEU A 103 1.99 -8.80 11.89
CA LEU A 103 2.50 -10.03 11.26
C LEU A 103 3.36 -9.75 10.03
N LEU A 104 3.00 -8.73 9.25
CA LEU A 104 3.77 -8.29 8.09
C LEU A 104 5.06 -7.55 8.45
N GLY A 105 5.29 -7.30 9.74
CA GLY A 105 6.49 -6.63 10.23
C GLY A 105 6.54 -5.14 9.90
N ILE A 106 5.39 -4.52 9.62
CA ILE A 106 5.30 -3.06 9.44
C ILE A 106 5.60 -2.42 10.79
N ARG A 107 6.61 -1.55 10.84
CA ARG A 107 7.15 -1.03 12.10
C ARG A 107 6.60 0.33 12.49
N ARG A 108 6.00 1.06 11.56
CA ARG A 108 5.52 2.43 11.76
C ARG A 108 4.14 2.63 11.19
N GLY A 109 3.36 3.48 11.83
CA GLY A 109 2.03 3.80 11.36
C GLY A 109 1.45 5.08 11.95
N THR A 110 0.38 5.56 11.32
CA THR A 110 -0.40 6.71 11.76
C THR A 110 -1.86 6.29 11.90
N PRO A 111 -2.45 6.40 13.09
CA PRO A 111 -3.89 6.25 13.25
C PRO A 111 -4.59 7.47 12.67
N VAL A 112 -5.65 7.24 11.90
CA VAL A 112 -6.44 8.30 11.28
C VAL A 112 -7.88 8.18 11.76
N LEU A 113 -8.38 9.19 12.47
CA LEU A 113 -9.77 9.26 12.91
C LEU A 113 -10.57 9.97 11.82
N THR A 114 -11.25 9.19 10.99
CA THR A 114 -12.10 9.70 9.90
C THR A 114 -13.47 10.13 10.39
N LYS A 115 -14.29 10.69 9.50
CA LYS A 115 -15.64 11.17 9.81
C LYS A 115 -15.67 12.16 10.99
N ARG A 116 -14.60 12.99 11.14
CA ARG A 116 -14.49 14.01 12.20
C ARG A 116 -15.70 14.94 12.25
N ASP A 117 -16.32 15.17 11.11
CA ASP A 117 -17.49 16.03 10.94
C ASP A 117 -18.79 15.47 11.55
N LEU A 118 -18.82 14.20 11.96
CA LEU A 118 -19.98 13.54 12.57
C LEU A 118 -19.98 13.57 14.11
N VAL A 119 -18.88 14.02 14.74
CA VAL A 119 -18.70 13.97 16.19
C VAL A 119 -18.29 15.33 16.75
N ASP A 120 -18.60 15.58 18.02
CA ASP A 120 -18.11 16.75 18.75
C ASP A 120 -16.69 16.54 19.30
N ASP A 121 -16.14 17.57 19.92
CA ASP A 121 -14.75 17.54 20.43
C ASP A 121 -14.59 16.61 21.63
N ASP A 122 -15.61 16.51 22.49
CA ASP A 122 -15.57 15.67 23.68
C ASP A 122 -15.58 14.18 23.28
N TRP A 123 -16.42 13.79 22.35
CA TRP A 123 -16.44 12.44 21.81
C TRP A 123 -15.15 12.09 21.07
N LEU A 124 -14.65 13.02 20.25
CA LEU A 124 -13.36 12.81 19.56
C LEU A 124 -12.21 12.58 20.55
N ALA A 125 -12.17 13.34 21.66
CA ALA A 125 -11.14 13.18 22.69
C ALA A 125 -11.21 11.79 23.35
N LEU A 126 -12.43 11.28 23.58
CA LEU A 126 -12.68 9.95 24.13
C LEU A 126 -12.15 8.88 23.18
N VAL A 127 -12.56 8.90 21.92
CA VAL A 127 -12.11 7.92 20.90
C VAL A 127 -10.60 7.99 20.69
N ARG A 128 -10.03 9.19 20.66
CA ARG A 128 -8.57 9.38 20.58
C ARG A 128 -7.85 8.69 21.74
N THR A 129 -8.36 8.83 22.96
CA THR A 129 -7.79 8.22 24.16
C THR A 129 -7.84 6.69 24.09
N GLU A 130 -8.98 6.13 23.68
CA GLU A 130 -9.17 4.70 23.48
C GLU A 130 -8.17 4.14 22.46
N VAL A 131 -8.07 4.79 21.30
CA VAL A 131 -7.14 4.39 20.22
C VAL A 131 -5.70 4.42 20.71
N VAL A 132 -5.26 5.50 21.37
CA VAL A 132 -3.89 5.60 21.92
C VAL A 132 -3.63 4.49 22.95
N GLN A 133 -4.58 4.25 23.86
CA GLN A 133 -4.45 3.20 24.86
C GLN A 133 -4.37 1.81 24.23
N ARG A 134 -5.17 1.54 23.19
CA ARG A 134 -5.13 0.25 22.48
C ARG A 134 -3.80 0.08 21.75
N LEU A 135 -3.36 1.09 21.02
CA LEU A 135 -2.15 1.04 20.19
C LEU A 135 -0.85 1.04 20.99
N SER A 136 -0.86 1.50 22.25
CA SER A 136 0.30 1.42 23.14
C SER A 136 0.76 -0.02 23.43
N ARG A 137 -0.11 -1.03 23.18
CA ARG A 137 0.19 -2.46 23.32
C ARG A 137 0.67 -3.11 22.02
N SER A 138 0.69 -2.35 20.93
CA SER A 138 1.12 -2.82 19.61
C SER A 138 2.64 -2.83 19.48
N ARG A 139 3.16 -3.71 18.61
CA ARG A 139 4.58 -3.73 18.23
C ARG A 139 4.95 -2.66 17.21
N VAL A 140 3.94 -2.03 16.61
CA VAL A 140 4.11 -0.94 15.65
C VAL A 140 4.29 0.36 16.42
N GLN A 141 5.24 1.19 15.99
CA GLN A 141 5.40 2.55 16.50
C GLN A 141 4.36 3.46 15.85
N TRP A 142 3.29 3.74 16.58
CA TRP A 142 2.22 4.61 16.12
C TRP A 142 2.53 6.06 16.47
N SER A 143 2.26 6.97 15.52
CA SER A 143 2.21 8.40 15.81
C SER A 143 0.94 8.76 16.57
N ASP A 144 0.84 10.03 17.00
CA ASP A 144 -0.44 10.54 17.49
C ASP A 144 -1.53 10.46 16.43
N PRO A 145 -2.78 10.13 16.81
CA PRO A 145 -3.91 10.07 15.89
C PRO A 145 -4.19 11.43 15.24
N VAL A 146 -4.45 11.42 13.93
CA VAL A 146 -4.85 12.62 13.17
C VAL A 146 -6.34 12.51 12.84
N ALA A 147 -7.12 13.52 13.23
CA ALA A 147 -8.54 13.58 12.90
C ALA A 147 -8.74 14.23 11.53
N VAL A 148 -9.57 13.61 10.69
CA VAL A 148 -9.84 14.09 9.32
C VAL A 148 -11.32 13.97 8.97
N SER A 149 -11.78 14.88 8.12
CA SER A 149 -13.02 14.73 7.35
C SER A 149 -12.68 14.73 5.86
N ALA A 150 -12.80 13.56 5.22
CA ALA A 150 -12.62 13.44 3.77
C ALA A 150 -13.69 14.26 3.02
N LEU A 151 -14.92 14.32 3.56
CA LEU A 151 -16.03 15.04 2.96
C LEU A 151 -15.81 16.56 2.97
N LYS A 152 -15.30 17.10 4.09
CA LYS A 152 -15.03 18.54 4.26
C LYS A 152 -13.61 18.94 3.91
N SER A 153 -12.74 17.98 3.54
CA SER A 153 -11.31 18.19 3.30
C SER A 153 -10.56 18.79 4.50
N GLU A 154 -11.00 18.49 5.72
CA GLU A 154 -10.39 18.95 6.97
C GLU A 154 -9.32 17.94 7.45
N GLY A 155 -8.22 18.44 8.03
CA GLY A 155 -7.15 17.64 8.62
C GLY A 155 -6.23 16.91 7.62
N LEU A 156 -6.48 17.01 6.32
CA LEU A 156 -5.71 16.30 5.29
C LEU A 156 -4.26 16.78 5.20
N GLU A 157 -4.02 18.09 5.30
CA GLU A 157 -2.66 18.65 5.27
C GLU A 157 -1.88 18.30 6.54
N ASP A 158 -2.53 18.22 7.69
CA ASP A 158 -1.89 17.78 8.93
C ASP A 158 -1.55 16.29 8.86
N LEU A 159 -2.40 15.48 8.24
CA LEU A 159 -2.08 14.07 7.97
C LEU A 159 -0.87 13.94 7.04
N LYS A 160 -0.77 14.74 5.98
CA LYS A 160 0.40 14.73 5.08
C LYS A 160 1.68 15.12 5.82
N LYS A 161 1.64 16.14 6.68
CA LYS A 161 2.79 16.52 7.52
C LYS A 161 3.17 15.39 8.47
N LYS A 162 2.18 14.76 9.13
CA LYS A 162 2.43 13.64 10.04
C LYS A 162 3.05 12.45 9.32
N LEU A 163 2.63 12.16 8.10
CA LEU A 163 3.27 11.12 7.29
C LEU A 163 4.74 11.44 6.99
N VAL A 164 5.08 12.69 6.70
CA VAL A 164 6.48 13.10 6.50
C VAL A 164 7.29 12.85 7.78
N GLU A 165 6.80 13.25 8.95
CA GLU A 165 7.47 13.01 10.24
C GLU A 165 7.72 11.52 10.51
N VAL A 166 6.73 10.67 10.22
CA VAL A 166 6.83 9.21 10.40
C VAL A 166 7.88 8.61 9.47
N VAL A 167 7.97 9.12 8.25
CA VAL A 167 8.88 8.61 7.21
C VAL A 167 10.32 9.05 7.45
N GLU A 168 10.58 10.24 7.98
CA GLU A 168 11.93 10.71 8.29
C GLU A 168 12.69 9.77 9.24
N GLY A 169 11.98 8.94 9.99
CA GLY A 169 12.56 7.91 10.84
C GLY A 169 12.62 6.51 10.24
N LEU A 170 12.27 6.31 8.96
CA LEU A 170 12.42 5.03 8.30
C LEU A 170 13.86 4.81 7.85
N GLU A 171 14.32 3.57 7.98
CA GLU A 171 15.56 3.13 7.32
C GLU A 171 15.34 3.11 5.81
N GLU A 172 16.26 3.70 5.06
CA GLU A 172 16.20 3.62 3.60
C GLU A 172 16.32 2.16 3.14
N ARG A 173 15.43 1.77 2.24
CA ARG A 173 15.50 0.45 1.63
C ARG A 173 16.79 0.31 0.82
N ARG A 174 17.42 -0.84 0.93
CA ARG A 174 18.71 -1.09 0.28
C ARG A 174 18.57 -1.14 -1.24
N VAL A 175 19.25 -0.20 -1.87
CA VAL A 175 19.31 -0.05 -3.32
C VAL A 175 20.40 -0.96 -3.93
N ASP A 176 21.40 -1.28 -3.12
CA ASP A 176 22.56 -2.12 -3.46
C ASP A 176 22.33 -3.63 -3.20
N ASP A 177 21.10 -4.00 -2.80
CA ASP A 177 20.67 -5.38 -2.60
C ASP A 177 20.16 -6.03 -3.90
N LEU A 178 19.86 -7.32 -3.85
CA LEU A 178 19.20 -8.04 -4.93
C LEU A 178 17.81 -7.48 -5.18
N PHE A 179 17.45 -7.33 -6.46
CA PHE A 179 16.12 -6.86 -6.82
C PHE A 179 15.06 -7.88 -6.40
N ARG A 180 13.97 -7.38 -5.80
CA ARG A 180 12.80 -8.17 -5.42
C ARG A 180 11.52 -7.37 -5.62
N LEU A 181 10.62 -7.93 -6.44
CA LEU A 181 9.29 -7.39 -6.71
C LEU A 181 8.24 -8.48 -6.48
N PRO A 182 7.52 -8.49 -5.36
CA PRO A 182 6.31 -9.29 -5.22
C PRO A 182 5.25 -8.84 -6.22
N ILE A 183 4.67 -9.79 -6.94
CA ILE A 183 3.68 -9.53 -8.00
C ILE A 183 2.29 -9.51 -7.38
N ASP A 184 1.59 -8.40 -7.51
CA ASP A 184 0.22 -8.23 -7.03
C ASP A 184 -0.84 -8.25 -8.15
N ARG A 185 -0.43 -7.96 -9.39
CA ARG A 185 -1.28 -8.07 -10.59
C ARG A 185 -0.51 -8.57 -11.79
N VAL A 186 -1.22 -9.31 -12.65
CA VAL A 186 -0.72 -9.77 -13.95
C VAL A 186 -1.78 -9.46 -15.00
N PHE A 187 -1.36 -8.86 -16.10
CA PHE A 187 -2.26 -8.58 -17.24
C PHE A 187 -1.49 -8.58 -18.56
N ALA A 188 -2.21 -8.74 -19.66
CA ALA A 188 -1.64 -8.63 -21.00
C ALA A 188 -2.05 -7.28 -21.60
N LEU A 189 -1.10 -6.59 -22.23
CA LEU A 189 -1.36 -5.36 -22.96
C LEU A 189 -0.96 -5.51 -24.44
N PRO A 190 -1.83 -5.06 -25.37
CA PRO A 190 -1.48 -5.04 -26.79
C PRO A 190 -0.14 -4.32 -27.00
N GLY A 191 0.79 -4.95 -27.70
CA GLY A 191 2.12 -4.41 -27.99
C GLY A 191 3.17 -4.49 -26.87
N ALA A 192 2.76 -4.60 -25.61
CA ALA A 192 3.68 -4.74 -24.46
C ALA A 192 3.86 -6.21 -24.03
N GLY A 193 2.91 -7.09 -24.32
CA GLY A 193 2.93 -8.48 -23.87
C GLY A 193 2.44 -8.62 -22.43
N THR A 194 3.05 -9.56 -21.70
CA THR A 194 2.73 -9.79 -20.30
C THR A 194 3.33 -8.70 -19.41
N VAL A 195 2.49 -8.08 -18.61
CA VAL A 195 2.86 -7.02 -17.67
C VAL A 195 2.54 -7.48 -16.26
N VAL A 196 3.51 -7.36 -15.37
CA VAL A 196 3.35 -7.57 -13.94
C VAL A 196 3.49 -6.28 -13.18
N THR A 197 2.76 -6.12 -12.09
CA THR A 197 2.91 -4.98 -11.19
C THR A 197 3.19 -5.43 -9.77
N GLY A 198 3.87 -4.55 -9.02
CA GLY A 198 4.18 -4.77 -7.62
C GLY A 198 4.87 -3.55 -7.01
N SER A 199 5.05 -3.57 -5.69
CA SER A 199 5.90 -2.61 -5.00
C SER A 199 7.30 -3.17 -4.88
N THR A 200 8.29 -2.49 -5.47
CA THR A 200 9.69 -2.93 -5.40
C THR A 200 10.18 -2.92 -3.97
N TRP A 201 10.59 -4.09 -3.47
CA TRP A 201 11.02 -4.25 -2.09
C TRP A 201 12.49 -3.86 -1.89
N SER A 202 13.38 -4.38 -2.71
CA SER A 202 14.83 -4.14 -2.62
C SER A 202 15.47 -4.09 -4.00
N GLY A 203 16.69 -3.61 -4.07
CA GLY A 203 17.52 -3.59 -5.26
C GLY A 203 16.98 -2.71 -6.38
N LYS A 204 17.57 -2.84 -7.56
CA LYS A 204 17.18 -2.11 -8.77
C LYS A 204 17.02 -3.05 -9.95
N VAL A 205 16.17 -2.66 -10.89
CA VAL A 205 16.04 -3.32 -12.19
C VAL A 205 15.98 -2.26 -13.30
N SER A 206 16.64 -2.52 -14.40
CA SER A 206 16.65 -1.67 -15.59
C SER A 206 15.93 -2.34 -16.77
N ALA A 207 15.44 -1.56 -17.70
CA ALA A 207 14.96 -2.09 -18.96
C ALA A 207 16.11 -2.81 -19.68
N GLY A 208 15.85 -4.03 -20.13
CA GLY A 208 16.85 -4.93 -20.73
C GLY A 208 17.44 -5.97 -19.78
N ASP A 209 17.31 -5.78 -18.47
CA ASP A 209 17.77 -6.75 -17.48
C ASP A 209 16.96 -8.05 -17.54
N ASN A 210 17.58 -9.13 -17.06
CA ASN A 210 16.90 -10.39 -16.82
C ASN A 210 16.46 -10.48 -15.35
N VAL A 211 15.25 -10.98 -15.14
CA VAL A 211 14.70 -11.30 -13.82
C VAL A 211 14.27 -12.76 -13.81
N ARG A 212 14.37 -13.40 -12.65
CA ARG A 212 13.86 -14.74 -12.43
C ARG A 212 12.49 -14.67 -11.79
N LEU A 213 11.54 -15.39 -12.33
CA LEU A 213 10.18 -15.50 -11.82
C LEU A 213 10.06 -16.72 -10.90
N LEU A 214 9.66 -16.50 -9.66
CA LEU A 214 9.41 -17.55 -8.68
C LEU A 214 7.90 -17.72 -8.47
N PRO A 215 7.37 -18.95 -8.28
CA PRO A 215 8.07 -20.22 -8.14
C PRO A 215 8.46 -20.89 -9.48
N LEU A 216 8.13 -20.32 -10.64
CA LEU A 216 8.39 -20.92 -11.97
C LEU A 216 9.87 -21.21 -12.22
N ASN A 217 10.76 -20.56 -11.48
CA ASN A 217 12.21 -20.61 -11.66
C ASN A 217 12.67 -20.33 -13.11
N ARG A 218 11.93 -19.46 -13.81
CA ARG A 218 12.17 -19.06 -15.19
C ARG A 218 12.83 -17.68 -15.24
N GLU A 219 13.89 -17.58 -16.02
CA GLU A 219 14.51 -16.29 -16.34
C GLU A 219 13.80 -15.66 -17.55
N VAL A 220 13.43 -14.39 -17.41
CA VAL A 220 12.72 -13.59 -18.42
C VAL A 220 13.34 -12.21 -18.54
N ARG A 221 13.24 -11.59 -19.72
CA ARG A 221 13.78 -10.27 -19.95
C ARG A 221 12.75 -9.17 -19.65
N VAL A 222 13.16 -8.12 -18.95
CA VAL A 222 12.39 -6.90 -18.75
C VAL A 222 12.48 -6.05 -20.03
N ARG A 223 11.36 -5.87 -20.72
CA ARG A 223 11.27 -5.09 -21.97
C ARG A 223 11.21 -3.59 -21.69
N SER A 224 10.34 -3.21 -20.77
CA SER A 224 10.13 -1.82 -20.35
C SER A 224 9.65 -1.75 -18.91
N ILE A 225 9.82 -0.58 -18.31
CA ILE A 225 9.49 -0.31 -16.92
C ILE A 225 8.60 0.92 -16.87
N GLN A 226 7.58 0.89 -16.02
CA GLN A 226 6.83 2.07 -15.63
C GLN A 226 6.82 2.21 -14.11
N VAL A 227 7.01 3.44 -13.64
CA VAL A 227 6.93 3.83 -12.23
C VAL A 227 5.89 4.94 -12.13
N HIS A 228 4.88 4.75 -11.26
CA HIS A 228 3.75 5.68 -11.14
C HIS A 228 3.09 6.02 -12.49
N SER A 229 2.90 5.02 -13.35
CA SER A 229 2.31 5.14 -14.70
C SER A 229 3.12 5.98 -15.69
N GLN A 230 4.38 6.28 -15.40
CA GLN A 230 5.32 6.95 -16.29
C GLN A 230 6.43 6.01 -16.70
N GLU A 231 6.85 6.08 -17.96
CA GLU A 231 7.97 5.28 -18.45
C GLU A 231 9.26 5.66 -17.71
N ALA A 232 10.03 4.64 -17.32
CA ALA A 232 11.26 4.79 -16.58
C ALA A 232 12.34 3.85 -17.11
N ALA A 233 13.58 4.29 -17.14
CA ALA A 233 14.72 3.44 -17.51
C ALA A 233 15.02 2.40 -16.42
N GLN A 234 14.72 2.72 -15.16
CA GLN A 234 15.05 1.90 -14.00
C GLN A 234 13.98 2.07 -12.89
N ALA A 235 13.73 0.99 -12.15
CA ALA A 235 12.95 1.01 -10.92
C ALA A 235 13.81 0.62 -9.72
N GLY A 236 13.55 1.26 -8.57
CA GLY A 236 14.19 1.00 -7.28
C GLY A 236 13.17 0.77 -6.17
N PRO A 237 13.65 0.56 -4.93
CA PRO A 237 12.81 0.24 -3.79
C PRO A 237 11.79 1.34 -3.44
N GLY A 238 10.68 0.96 -2.79
CA GLY A 238 9.64 1.88 -2.36
C GLY A 238 8.75 2.42 -3.48
N ARG A 239 8.92 1.91 -4.72
CA ARG A 239 8.16 2.37 -5.88
C ARG A 239 7.17 1.34 -6.37
N ARG A 240 5.98 1.82 -6.70
CA ARG A 240 5.02 1.04 -7.48
C ARG A 240 5.52 0.90 -8.91
N THR A 241 5.85 -0.33 -9.30
CA THR A 241 6.54 -0.64 -10.55
C THR A 241 5.70 -1.57 -11.41
N ALA A 242 5.64 -1.31 -12.71
CA ALA A 242 5.15 -2.23 -13.73
C ALA A 242 6.32 -2.68 -14.60
N LEU A 243 6.45 -4.00 -14.81
CA LEU A 243 7.44 -4.61 -15.69
C LEU A 243 6.73 -5.28 -16.85
N ALA A 244 7.04 -4.87 -18.08
CA ALA A 244 6.67 -5.63 -19.27
C ALA A 244 7.72 -6.74 -19.48
N LEU A 245 7.27 -7.99 -19.52
CA LEU A 245 8.13 -9.17 -19.57
C LEU A 245 8.06 -9.84 -20.95
N VAL A 246 9.18 -10.40 -21.39
CA VAL A 246 9.30 -11.17 -22.63
C VAL A 246 9.63 -12.62 -22.29
N GLY A 247 8.93 -13.56 -22.92
CA GLY A 247 9.20 -14.99 -22.76
C GLY A 247 8.38 -15.67 -21.67
N VAL A 248 7.27 -15.04 -21.24
CA VAL A 248 6.29 -15.63 -20.34
C VAL A 248 4.89 -15.18 -20.72
N ASP A 249 3.93 -16.09 -20.70
CA ASP A 249 2.52 -15.79 -20.95
C ASP A 249 1.80 -15.39 -19.64
N LYS A 250 0.74 -14.60 -19.78
CA LYS A 250 -0.04 -14.11 -18.63
C LYS A 250 -0.58 -15.26 -17.80
N GLU A 251 -1.01 -16.33 -18.44
CA GLU A 251 -1.62 -17.50 -17.82
C GLU A 251 -0.66 -18.32 -16.96
N GLU A 252 0.64 -18.12 -17.13
CA GLU A 252 1.69 -18.77 -16.34
C GLU A 252 2.02 -18.01 -15.04
N LEU A 253 1.51 -16.79 -14.91
CA LEU A 253 1.78 -15.90 -13.78
C LEU A 253 0.52 -15.60 -12.99
N GLU A 254 0.68 -15.51 -11.69
CA GLU A 254 -0.40 -15.15 -10.79
C GLU A 254 0.09 -14.24 -9.66
N ARG A 255 -0.88 -13.67 -8.94
CA ARG A 255 -0.62 -12.90 -7.74
C ARG A 255 0.10 -13.77 -6.70
N GLY A 256 1.14 -13.21 -6.06
CA GLY A 256 1.98 -13.91 -5.09
C GLY A 256 3.30 -14.44 -5.68
N HIS A 257 3.40 -14.55 -7.02
CA HIS A 257 4.70 -14.78 -7.65
C HIS A 257 5.66 -13.62 -7.36
N VAL A 258 6.96 -13.84 -7.53
CA VAL A 258 7.99 -12.83 -7.24
C VAL A 258 8.98 -12.74 -8.39
N ALA A 259 9.28 -11.54 -8.84
CA ALA A 259 10.38 -11.27 -9.75
C ALA A 259 11.63 -10.90 -8.95
N VAL A 260 12.76 -11.58 -9.20
CA VAL A 260 14.01 -11.41 -8.45
C VAL A 260 15.23 -11.35 -9.38
N THR A 261 16.35 -10.78 -8.90
CA THR A 261 17.66 -10.91 -9.55
C THR A 261 18.64 -11.62 -8.65
N GLY A 262 19.73 -12.15 -9.25
CA GLY A 262 20.82 -12.79 -8.51
C GLY A 262 20.54 -14.22 -8.05
N PRO A 263 21.56 -14.87 -7.45
CA PRO A 263 21.47 -16.23 -6.95
C PRO A 263 20.85 -16.33 -5.57
N GLY A 264 20.55 -17.55 -5.11
CA GLY A 264 20.17 -17.84 -3.71
C GLY A 264 18.68 -17.79 -3.42
N TRP A 265 17.83 -17.49 -4.40
CA TRP A 265 16.38 -17.54 -4.23
C TRP A 265 15.87 -18.98 -4.41
N ALA A 266 15.10 -19.45 -3.44
CA ALA A 266 14.34 -20.70 -3.52
C ALA A 266 12.86 -20.42 -3.26
N ALA A 267 11.99 -21.14 -3.98
CA ALA A 267 10.57 -21.18 -3.63
C ALA A 267 10.43 -22.09 -2.39
N THR A 268 9.76 -21.60 -1.37
CA THR A 268 9.39 -22.38 -0.18
C THR A 268 8.01 -22.94 -0.32
#